data_9105529df40ebf0fb47a293a878f7da0
#
_entry.id   9105529df40ebf0fb47a293a878f7da0
#
_cell.length_a   1.000
_cell.length_b   1.000
_cell.length_c   1.000
_cell.angle_alpha   90.00
_cell.angle_beta   90.00
_cell.angle_gamma   90.00
#
_symmetry.space_group_name_H-M   'P 1'
#
loop_
_entity.id
_entity.type
_entity.pdbx_description
1 polymer ?
#
loop_
_entity_poly.entity_id
_entity_poly.type
_entity_poly.pdbx_seq_one_letter_code
_entity_poly.pdbx_strand_id
1 'polypeptide(L)' 'MNSKDVIKRLKRDGWHKVGGKGDHEKFKHPLKKGHVIVPHPRKDIALGTLRNIYKQADWE' A
#
# COMPACT_ATOMS: atom_id res chain seq x y z
N MET A 1 -11.46 -0.67 5.57
CA MET A 1 -10.12 -0.35 6.09
C MET A 1 -9.66 0.96 5.49
N ASN A 2 -9.12 1.85 6.27
CA ASN A 2 -8.67 3.14 5.75
C ASN A 2 -7.20 3.07 5.29
N SER A 3 -6.80 4.02 4.44
CA SER A 3 -5.46 4.03 3.86
C SER A 3 -4.37 4.21 4.91
N LYS A 4 -4.67 4.94 5.97
CA LYS A 4 -3.72 5.19 7.05
C LYS A 4 -3.29 3.89 7.72
N ASP A 5 -4.25 2.99 7.98
CA ASP A 5 -3.97 1.70 8.60
C ASP A 5 -3.20 0.77 7.66
N VAL A 6 -3.54 0.81 6.37
CA VAL A 6 -2.83 0.02 5.36
C VAL A 6 -1.37 0.47 5.28
N ILE A 7 -1.14 1.78 5.22
CA ILE A 7 0.21 2.34 5.15
C ILE A 7 1.01 1.97 6.41
N LYS A 8 0.37 2.03 7.57
CA LYS A 8 1.00 1.66 8.82
C LYS A 8 1.47 0.20 8.79
N ARG A 9 0.62 -0.69 8.27
CA ARG A 9 0.98 -2.11 8.13
C ARG A 9 2.10 -2.32 7.13
N LEU A 10 2.07 -1.57 6.02
CA LEU A 10 3.14 -1.63 5.02
C LEU A 10 4.48 -1.25 5.62
N LYS A 11 4.54 -0.14 6.34
CA LYS A 11 5.77 0.31 6.99
C LYS A 11 6.28 -0.69 8.01
N ARG A 12 5.39 -1.28 8.76
CA ARG A 12 5.73 -2.31 9.74
C ARG A 12 6.32 -3.55 9.07
N ASP A 13 5.85 -3.87 7.87
CA ASP A 13 6.31 -5.01 7.08
C ASP A 13 7.60 -4.71 6.29
N GLY A 14 8.11 -3.49 6.37
CA GLY A 14 9.37 -3.12 5.72
C GLY A 14 9.22 -2.36 4.42
N TRP A 15 8.00 -2.00 4.02
CA TRP A 15 7.76 -1.21 2.82
C TRP A 15 8.09 0.25 3.09
N HIS A 16 8.70 0.91 2.10
CA HIS A 16 9.08 2.32 2.18
C HIS A 16 8.40 3.12 1.08
N LYS A 17 7.90 4.29 1.43
CA LYS A 17 7.35 5.20 0.45
C LYS A 17 8.47 5.70 -0.44
N VAL A 18 8.35 5.48 -1.75
CA VAL A 18 9.36 5.89 -2.73
C VAL A 18 8.85 6.92 -3.71
N GLY A 19 7.56 7.27 -3.64
CA GLY A 19 6.98 8.24 -4.53
C GLY A 19 5.48 8.21 -4.46
N GLY A 20 4.85 8.76 -5.47
CA GLY A 20 3.41 8.84 -5.55
C GLY A 20 3.02 10.06 -6.34
N LYS A 21 1.76 10.14 -6.72
CA LYS A 21 1.27 11.22 -7.54
C LYS A 21 -0.16 11.52 -7.12
N GLY A 22 -0.42 12.78 -6.76
CA GLY A 22 -1.74 13.17 -6.31
C GLY A 22 -2.15 12.41 -5.06
N ASP A 23 -3.24 11.67 -5.15
CA ASP A 23 -3.79 10.91 -4.03
C ASP A 23 -3.38 9.43 -4.05
N HIS A 24 -2.24 9.12 -4.66
CA HIS A 24 -1.68 7.78 -4.67
C HIS A 24 -0.27 7.80 -4.09
N GLU A 25 0.04 6.83 -3.23
CA GLU A 25 1.38 6.68 -2.66
C GLU A 25 1.96 5.34 -3.08
N LYS A 26 3.22 5.36 -3.50
CA LYS A 26 3.93 4.19 -3.99
C LYS A 26 4.96 3.72 -2.99
N PHE A 27 4.98 2.41 -2.75
CA PHE A 27 5.88 1.79 -1.79
C PHE A 27 6.72 0.71 -2.44
N LYS A 28 7.94 0.55 -1.94
CA LYS A 28 8.84 -0.53 -2.33
C LYS A 28 9.40 -1.23 -1.12
N HIS A 29 9.82 -2.48 -1.31
CA HIS A 29 10.38 -3.33 -0.26
C HIS A 29 11.76 -3.80 -0.68
N PRO A 30 12.74 -3.82 0.24
CA PRO A 30 14.10 -4.24 -0.12
C PRO A 30 14.23 -5.72 -0.50
N LEU A 31 13.32 -6.57 -0.02
CA LEU A 31 13.37 -8.02 -0.28
C LEU A 31 12.27 -8.52 -1.19
N LYS A 32 11.17 -7.78 -1.31
CA LYS A 32 10.04 -8.18 -2.14
C LYS A 32 10.03 -7.43 -3.46
N LYS A 33 9.65 -8.10 -4.54
CA LYS A 33 9.61 -7.50 -5.87
C LYS A 33 8.37 -6.64 -6.06
N GLY A 34 8.43 -5.73 -7.04
CA GLY A 34 7.32 -4.91 -7.43
C GLY A 34 7.07 -3.73 -6.50
N HIS A 35 5.91 -3.15 -6.62
CA HIS A 35 5.51 -2.03 -5.79
C HIS A 35 4.08 -2.19 -5.30
N VAL A 36 3.77 -1.44 -4.24
CA VAL A 36 2.41 -1.34 -3.74
C VAL A 36 1.95 0.10 -3.95
N ILE A 37 0.77 0.26 -4.55
CA ILE A 37 0.16 1.57 -4.75
C ILE A 37 -1.05 1.67 -3.83
N VAL A 38 -1.07 2.69 -2.98
CA VAL A 38 -2.15 2.92 -2.03
C VAL A 38 -2.81 4.26 -2.31
N PRO A 39 -4.13 4.28 -2.55
CA PRO A 39 -4.86 5.54 -2.65
C PRO A 39 -4.92 6.17 -1.25
N HIS A 40 -4.37 7.37 -1.11
CA HIS A 40 -4.30 8.04 0.18
C HIS A 40 -4.44 9.56 -0.04
N PRO A 41 -5.26 10.25 0.74
CA PRO A 41 -6.04 9.73 1.88
C PRO A 41 -7.37 9.09 1.46
N ARG A 42 -7.75 8.02 2.13
CA ARG A 42 -9.04 7.34 1.94
C ARG A 42 -9.55 6.81 3.26
N LYS A 43 -10.78 7.15 3.61
CA LYS A 43 -11.41 6.64 4.83
C LYS A 43 -11.74 5.16 4.71
N ASP A 44 -12.13 4.75 3.50
CA ASP A 44 -12.53 3.38 3.24
C ASP A 44 -12.09 2.98 1.84
N ILE A 45 -11.09 2.12 1.76
CA ILE A 45 -10.57 1.63 0.50
C ILE A 45 -11.52 0.56 -0.04
N ALA A 46 -11.90 0.69 -1.31
CA ALA A 46 -12.76 -0.28 -1.95
C ALA A 46 -12.15 -1.68 -1.86
N LEU A 47 -13.01 -2.69 -1.68
CA LEU A 47 -12.56 -4.07 -1.48
C LEU A 47 -11.65 -4.58 -2.59
N GLY A 48 -11.98 -4.29 -3.86
CA GLY A 48 -11.15 -4.71 -4.98
C GLY A 48 -9.75 -4.08 -4.94
N THR A 49 -9.68 -2.81 -4.62
CA THR A 49 -8.40 -2.11 -4.48
C THR A 49 -7.61 -2.67 -3.30
N LEU A 50 -8.28 -2.94 -2.19
CA LEU A 50 -7.64 -3.50 -1.01
C LEU A 50 -7.05 -4.89 -1.31
N ARG A 51 -7.77 -5.71 -2.07
CA ARG A 51 -7.27 -7.02 -2.48
C ARG A 51 -6.01 -6.91 -3.33
N ASN A 52 -5.99 -5.95 -4.24
CA ASN A 52 -4.81 -5.71 -5.07
C ASN A 52 -3.61 -5.31 -4.21
N ILE A 53 -3.83 -4.46 -3.20
CA ILE A 53 -2.79 -4.07 -2.27
C ILE A 53 -2.25 -5.30 -1.53
N TYR A 54 -3.13 -6.15 -1.05
CA TYR A 54 -2.75 -7.38 -0.34
C TYR A 54 -1.90 -8.29 -1.21
N LYS A 55 -2.28 -8.45 -2.47
CA LYS A 55 -1.51 -9.26 -3.43
C LYS A 55 -0.15 -8.63 -3.71
N GLN A 56 -0.11 -7.33 -3.96
CA GLN A 56 1.13 -6.61 -4.23
C GLN A 56 2.08 -6.68 -3.03
N ALA A 57 1.55 -6.60 -1.83
CA ALA A 57 2.34 -6.64 -0.61
C ALA A 57 2.74 -8.05 -0.19
N ASP A 58 2.27 -9.06 -0.91
CA ASP A 58 2.53 -10.46 -0.60
C ASP A 58 1.94 -10.86 0.76
N TRP A 59 0.76 -10.33 1.07
CA TRP A 59 0.03 -10.65 2.29
C TRP A 59 -1.01 -11.75 2.06
N GLU A 60 -1.14 -12.18 0.83
CA GLU A 60 -2.15 -13.16 0.43
C GLU A 60 -1.53 -14.28 -0.40
#